data_1ac6d07122b92a76665fa32aa359b32c
#
_entry.id   1ac6d07122b92a76665fa32aa359b32c
#
_cell.length_a   1.000
_cell.length_b   1.000
_cell.length_c   1.000
_cell.angle_alpha   90.00
_cell.angle_beta   90.00
_cell.angle_gamma   90.00
#
_symmetry.space_group_name_H-M   'P 1'
#
loop_
_entity.id
_entity.type
_entity.pdbx_description
1 polymer ?
#
loop_
_entity_poly.entity_id
_entity_poly.type
_entity_poly.pdbx_seq_one_letter_code
_entity_poly.pdbx_strand_id
1 'polypeptide(L)'
;MARYKVDICGINTSKLKVLSNEENYELFKKMQEGDPFARDEIINGNLKLVLSILKKFNNKVDNLDDLFQVGCLGLVKAIDNFDMSYNVTLSTYACPLIIGEMKRYIRDNISLRISR
;
A
#
# COMPACT_ATOMS: atom_id res chain seq x y z
N MET A 1 -1.98 5.72 21.97
CA MET A 1 -1.57 5.47 21.69
C MET A 1 -1.11 4.97 21.31
N ALA A 2 -1.25 4.78 21.31
CA ALA A 2 -0.39 4.18 21.13
C ALA A 2 0.09 4.03 20.01
N ARG A 3 0.71 4.01 19.80
CA ARG A 3 1.19 3.75 18.92
C ARG A 3 1.52 2.66 18.87
N TYR A 4 1.09 2.07 18.11
CA TYR A 4 1.62 0.90 18.18
C TYR A 4 2.51 0.65 17.05
N LYS A 5 3.61 -0.02 17.28
CA LYS A 5 4.50 -0.45 16.31
C LYS A 5 4.22 -1.87 16.01
N VAL A 6 4.12 -2.23 14.76
CA VAL A 6 3.84 -3.58 14.33
C VAL A 6 4.96 -4.01 13.39
N ASP A 7 5.55 -5.16 13.68
CA ASP A 7 6.53 -5.75 12.78
C ASP A 7 5.80 -6.59 11.76
N ILE A 8 5.65 -6.06 10.57
CA ILE A 8 4.94 -6.74 9.50
C ILE A 8 5.95 -7.13 8.44
N CYS A 9 6.04 -8.41 8.14
CA CYS A 9 7.01 -8.94 7.18
C CYS A 9 8.43 -8.53 7.54
N GLY A 10 8.71 -8.37 8.84
CA GLY A 10 10.02 -7.96 9.27
C GLY A 10 10.32 -6.50 9.11
N ILE A 11 9.34 -5.69 8.71
CA ILE A 11 9.53 -4.26 8.52
C ILE A 11 9.23 -3.51 9.80
N ASN A 12 10.14 -2.65 10.20
CA ASN A 12 9.89 -1.79 11.35
C ASN A 12 9.04 -0.61 10.89
N THR A 13 7.75 -0.68 11.17
CA THR A 13 6.80 0.28 10.63
C THR A 13 7.02 1.70 11.13
N SER A 14 7.70 1.86 12.28
CA SER A 14 7.94 3.21 12.80
C SER A 14 9.00 3.95 12.01
N LYS A 15 9.76 3.25 11.16
CA LYS A 15 10.83 3.86 10.39
C LYS A 15 10.55 3.92 8.91
N LEU A 16 9.31 3.69 8.51
CA LEU A 16 8.96 3.75 7.10
C LEU A 16 9.08 5.18 6.60
N LYS A 17 9.70 5.31 5.44
CA LYS A 17 9.86 6.58 4.78
C LYS A 17 8.56 7.02 4.16
N VAL A 18 8.35 8.33 4.10
CA VAL A 18 7.20 8.91 3.43
C VAL A 18 7.70 9.87 2.36
N LEU A 19 7.24 9.66 1.14
CA LEU A 19 7.61 10.53 0.03
C LEU A 19 6.56 11.62 -0.14
N SER A 20 7.02 12.83 -0.42
CA SER A 20 6.13 13.91 -0.78
C SER A 20 5.59 13.70 -2.19
N ASN A 21 4.57 14.48 -2.57
CA ASN A 21 4.03 14.39 -3.91
C ASN A 21 5.08 14.74 -4.97
N GLU A 22 5.92 15.71 -4.68
CA GLU A 22 6.99 16.10 -5.59
C GLU A 22 8.00 14.98 -5.76
N GLU A 23 8.35 14.32 -4.66
CA GLU A 23 9.28 13.21 -4.72
C GLU A 23 8.72 12.04 -5.51
N ASN A 24 7.44 11.74 -5.32
CA ASN A 24 6.77 10.70 -6.10
C ASN A 24 6.81 11.05 -7.59
N TYR A 25 6.53 12.30 -7.91
CA TYR A 25 6.51 12.74 -9.30
C TYR A 25 7.87 12.58 -9.95
N GLU A 26 8.93 12.98 -9.23
CA GLU A 26 10.29 12.84 -9.76
C GLU A 26 10.64 11.38 -10.00
N LEU A 27 10.25 10.51 -9.09
CA LEU A 27 10.53 9.09 -9.24
C LEU A 27 9.77 8.48 -10.40
N PHE A 28 8.53 8.93 -10.64
CA PHE A 28 7.78 8.46 -11.80
C PHE A 28 8.45 8.89 -13.09
N LYS A 29 8.98 10.10 -13.13
CA LYS A 29 9.72 10.55 -14.30
C LYS A 29 10.93 9.67 -14.56
N LYS A 30 11.67 9.34 -13.50
CA LYS A 30 12.82 8.46 -13.64
C LYS A 30 12.42 7.07 -14.10
N MET A 31 11.27 6.59 -13.61
CA MET A 31 10.77 5.29 -14.02
C MET A 31 10.46 5.27 -15.51
N GLN A 32 9.87 6.34 -16.01
CA GLN A 32 9.59 6.46 -17.44
C GLN A 32 10.85 6.54 -18.28
N GLU A 33 11.94 7.03 -17.70
CA GLU A 33 13.21 7.11 -18.38
C GLU A 33 13.98 5.79 -18.32
N GLY A 34 13.42 4.78 -17.66
CA GLY A 34 14.02 3.46 -17.63
C GLY A 34 14.84 3.14 -16.39
N ASP A 35 14.77 3.98 -15.35
CA ASP A 35 15.49 3.71 -14.11
C ASP A 35 14.86 2.51 -13.39
N PRO A 36 15.59 1.38 -13.28
CA PRO A 36 15.01 0.18 -12.68
C PRO A 36 14.77 0.30 -11.19
N PHE A 37 15.43 1.23 -10.52
CA PHE A 37 15.30 1.36 -9.07
C PHE A 37 14.20 2.33 -8.66
N ALA A 38 13.72 3.17 -9.58
CA ALA A 38 12.72 4.17 -9.25
C ALA A 38 11.42 3.53 -8.79
N ARG A 39 11.03 2.45 -9.44
CA ARG A 39 9.80 1.74 -9.08
C ARG A 39 9.85 1.22 -7.64
N ASP A 40 10.97 0.62 -7.28
CA ASP A 40 11.13 0.11 -5.92
C ASP A 40 11.13 1.23 -4.90
N GLU A 41 11.74 2.37 -5.25
CA GLU A 41 11.74 3.50 -4.35
C GLU A 41 10.34 4.07 -4.13
N ILE A 42 9.52 4.11 -5.18
CA ILE A 42 8.15 4.56 -5.04
C ILE A 42 7.37 3.62 -4.14
N ILE A 43 7.52 2.32 -4.36
CA ILE A 43 6.82 1.33 -3.54
C ILE A 43 7.23 1.49 -2.08
N ASN A 44 8.53 1.49 -1.82
CA ASN A 44 9.03 1.56 -0.44
C ASN A 44 8.66 2.88 0.21
N GLY A 45 8.65 3.96 -0.54
CA GLY A 45 8.35 5.27 0.01
C GLY A 45 6.86 5.50 0.26
N ASN A 46 6.02 4.58 -0.16
CA ASN A 46 4.57 4.71 0.03
C ASN A 46 3.98 3.57 0.85
N LEU A 47 4.81 2.76 1.48
CA LEU A 47 4.32 1.66 2.32
C LEU A 47 3.52 2.18 3.51
N LYS A 48 3.85 3.37 3.99
CA LYS A 48 3.12 3.92 5.11
C LYS A 48 1.68 4.22 4.76
N LEU A 49 1.40 4.49 3.49
CA LEU A 49 0.03 4.65 3.02
C LEU A 49 -0.74 3.36 3.21
N VAL A 50 -0.13 2.23 2.85
CA VAL A 50 -0.76 0.93 3.05
C VAL A 50 -1.00 0.69 4.53
N LEU A 51 -0.01 1.02 5.35
CA LEU A 51 -0.12 0.84 6.79
C LEU A 51 -1.26 1.67 7.38
N SER A 52 -1.41 2.90 6.92
CA SER A 52 -2.49 3.77 7.40
C SER A 52 -3.86 3.17 7.09
N ILE A 53 -4.00 2.60 5.91
CA ILE A 53 -5.25 1.96 5.51
C ILE A 53 -5.46 0.69 6.32
N LEU A 54 -4.38 -0.06 6.53
CA LEU A 54 -4.43 -1.31 7.29
C LEU A 54 -5.02 -1.10 8.67
N LYS A 55 -4.67 0.00 9.31
CA LYS A 55 -5.15 0.28 10.66
C LYS A 55 -6.67 0.39 10.74
N LYS A 56 -7.30 0.73 9.65
CA LYS A 56 -8.76 0.83 9.62
C LYS A 56 -9.42 -0.53 9.60
N PHE A 57 -8.68 -1.58 9.29
CA PHE A 57 -9.21 -2.93 9.17
C PHE A 57 -8.68 -3.88 10.23
N ASN A 58 -7.98 -3.37 11.24
CA ASN A 58 -7.27 -4.27 12.15
C ASN A 58 -8.19 -5.16 12.98
N ASN A 59 -9.47 -4.80 13.11
CA ASN A 59 -10.43 -5.63 13.83
C ASN A 59 -11.16 -6.62 12.95
N LYS A 60 -10.84 -6.63 11.66
CA LYS A 60 -11.59 -7.43 10.70
C LYS A 60 -10.91 -8.72 10.29
N VAL A 61 -9.65 -8.88 10.65
CA VAL A 61 -8.87 -10.05 10.26
C VAL A 61 -8.01 -10.50 11.41
N ASP A 62 -7.62 -11.77 11.38
CA ASP A 62 -6.72 -12.31 12.39
C ASP A 62 -5.27 -12.08 12.03
N ASN A 63 -4.97 -12.02 10.75
CA ASN A 63 -3.58 -11.92 10.29
C ASN A 63 -3.35 -10.61 9.56
N LEU A 64 -2.82 -9.63 10.29
CA LEU A 64 -2.55 -8.32 9.72
C LEU A 64 -1.42 -8.35 8.70
N ASP A 65 -0.49 -9.30 8.88
CA ASP A 65 0.62 -9.42 7.94
C ASP A 65 0.12 -9.76 6.54
N ASP A 66 -0.80 -10.72 6.44
CA ASP A 66 -1.38 -11.07 5.16
C ASP A 66 -2.14 -9.91 4.55
N LEU A 67 -2.89 -9.20 5.39
CA LEU A 67 -3.66 -8.06 4.90
C LEU A 67 -2.74 -6.95 4.40
N PHE A 68 -1.63 -6.74 5.09
CA PHE A 68 -0.64 -5.76 4.66
C PHE A 68 -0.08 -6.12 3.28
N GLN A 69 0.24 -7.39 3.08
CA GLN A 69 0.78 -7.82 1.80
C GLN A 69 -0.23 -7.64 0.68
N VAL A 70 -1.50 -7.92 0.97
CA VAL A 70 -2.56 -7.70 0.00
C VAL A 70 -2.68 -6.22 -0.35
N GLY A 71 -2.55 -5.37 0.66
CA GLY A 71 -2.55 -3.93 0.43
C GLY A 71 -1.37 -3.47 -0.40
N CYS A 72 -0.20 -4.06 -0.16
CA CYS A 72 0.98 -3.74 -0.96
C CYS A 72 0.77 -4.13 -2.42
N LEU A 73 0.08 -5.23 -2.66
CA LEU A 73 -0.25 -5.62 -4.03
C LEU A 73 -1.10 -4.55 -4.71
N GLY A 74 -2.06 -4.00 -3.98
CA GLY A 74 -2.86 -2.90 -4.51
C GLY A 74 -2.01 -1.68 -4.82
N LEU A 75 -1.04 -1.38 -3.94
CA LEU A 75 -0.13 -0.27 -4.16
C LEU A 75 0.72 -0.49 -5.41
N VAL A 76 1.25 -1.70 -5.59
CA VAL A 76 2.06 -2.02 -6.76
C VAL A 76 1.24 -1.85 -8.04
N LYS A 77 0.01 -2.34 -8.03
CA LYS A 77 -0.87 -2.18 -9.19
C LYS A 77 -1.13 -0.70 -9.49
N ALA A 78 -1.31 0.10 -8.44
CA ALA A 78 -1.53 1.53 -8.62
C ALA A 78 -0.31 2.19 -9.26
N ILE A 79 0.88 1.85 -8.77
CA ILE A 79 2.11 2.44 -9.29
C ILE A 79 2.32 2.06 -10.75
N ASP A 80 2.06 0.81 -11.09
CA ASP A 80 2.26 0.34 -12.45
C ASP A 80 1.26 0.95 -13.44
N ASN A 81 0.10 1.38 -12.96
CA ASN A 81 -0.94 1.92 -13.82
C ASN A 81 -1.12 3.43 -13.69
N PHE A 82 -0.36 4.06 -12.81
CA PHE A 82 -0.50 5.49 -12.60
C PHE A 82 0.06 6.27 -13.77
N ASP A 83 -0.68 7.29 -14.20
CA ASP A 83 -0.26 8.17 -15.27
C ASP A 83 -0.13 9.57 -14.71
N MET A 84 1.03 10.18 -14.90
CA MET A 84 1.28 11.52 -14.37
C MET A 84 0.36 12.57 -14.99
N SER A 85 -0.27 12.25 -16.09
CA SER A 85 -1.24 13.17 -16.69
C SER A 85 -2.56 13.20 -15.93
N TYR A 86 -2.77 12.25 -15.01
CA TYR A 86 -3.95 12.31 -14.16
C TYR A 86 -3.83 13.52 -13.24
N ASN A 87 -4.94 14.17 -12.97
CA ASN A 87 -4.95 15.35 -12.12
C ASN A 87 -5.14 14.98 -10.66
N VAL A 88 -4.48 13.93 -10.21
CA VAL A 88 -4.56 13.49 -8.82
C VAL A 88 -3.19 13.04 -8.37
N THR A 89 -2.97 13.06 -7.06
CA THR A 89 -1.73 12.53 -6.50
C THR A 89 -1.75 11.02 -6.51
N LEU A 90 -0.57 10.42 -6.36
CA LEU A 90 -0.49 8.97 -6.28
C LEU A 90 -1.34 8.41 -5.13
N SER A 91 -1.30 9.05 -3.97
CA SER A 91 -2.07 8.56 -2.83
C SER A 91 -3.56 8.56 -3.11
N THR A 92 -4.05 9.60 -3.78
CA THR A 92 -5.47 9.68 -4.13
C THR A 92 -5.85 8.57 -5.11
N TYR A 93 -4.98 8.27 -6.04
CA TYR A 93 -5.22 7.22 -7.01
C TYR A 93 -5.10 5.82 -6.39
N ALA A 94 -4.11 5.65 -5.50
CA ALA A 94 -3.80 4.34 -4.95
C ALA A 94 -4.77 3.89 -3.86
N CYS A 95 -5.29 4.81 -3.05
CA CYS A 95 -6.14 4.43 -1.92
C CYS A 95 -7.30 3.51 -2.30
N PRO A 96 -8.11 3.85 -3.32
CA PRO A 96 -9.22 2.94 -3.68
C PRO A 96 -8.74 1.57 -4.10
N LEU A 97 -7.59 1.48 -4.77
CA LEU A 97 -7.07 0.20 -5.21
C LEU A 97 -6.59 -0.64 -4.04
N ILE A 98 -5.91 0.00 -3.08
CA ILE A 98 -5.45 -0.69 -1.89
C ILE A 98 -6.65 -1.18 -1.08
N ILE A 99 -7.62 -0.30 -0.86
CA ILE A 99 -8.82 -0.64 -0.11
C ILE A 99 -9.57 -1.78 -0.79
N GLY A 100 -9.68 -1.73 -2.11
CA GLY A 100 -10.37 -2.76 -2.85
C GLY A 100 -9.75 -4.13 -2.69
N GLU A 101 -8.42 -4.20 -2.73
CA GLU A 101 -7.74 -5.47 -2.53
C GLU A 101 -7.95 -5.99 -1.11
N MET A 102 -7.86 -5.12 -0.12
CA MET A 102 -8.04 -5.52 1.26
C MET A 102 -9.47 -6.00 1.52
N LYS A 103 -10.46 -5.29 0.99
CA LYS A 103 -11.86 -5.70 1.17
C LYS A 103 -12.15 -7.03 0.53
N ARG A 104 -11.58 -7.29 -0.65
CA ARG A 104 -11.75 -8.58 -1.31
C ARG A 104 -11.15 -9.70 -0.48
N TYR A 105 -9.97 -9.47 0.07
CA TYR A 105 -9.32 -10.46 0.91
C TYR A 105 -10.17 -10.77 2.15
N ILE A 106 -10.69 -9.73 2.80
CA ILE A 106 -11.51 -9.90 3.99
C ILE A 106 -12.78 -10.67 3.67
N ARG A 107 -13.44 -10.30 2.58
CA ARG A 107 -14.68 -10.97 2.18
C ARG A 107 -14.43 -12.46 1.92
N ASP A 108 -13.36 -12.77 1.21
CA ASP A 108 -13.06 -14.15 0.87
C ASP A 108 -12.73 -14.96 2.12
N ASN A 109 -12.01 -14.36 3.07
CA ASN A 109 -11.68 -15.07 4.31
C ASN A 109 -12.89 -15.29 5.19
N ILE A 110 -13.78 -14.31 5.27
CA ILE A 110 -14.99 -14.48 6.05
C ILE A 110 -15.86 -15.57 5.45
N SER A 111 -15.96 -15.62 4.12
CA SER A 111 -16.72 -16.67 3.45
C SER A 111 -16.17 -18.04 3.77
N LEU A 112 -14.85 -18.19 3.79
CA LEU A 112 -14.23 -19.47 4.10
C LEU A 112 -14.54 -19.89 5.53
N ARG A 113 -14.53 -18.96 6.47
CA ARG A 113 -14.86 -19.28 7.84
C ARG A 113 -16.29 -19.69 8.01
N ILE A 114 -17.19 -19.01 7.35
CA ILE A 114 -18.62 -19.30 7.45
C ILE A 114 -18.95 -20.65 6.85
N SER A 115 -18.24 -21.01 5.78
CA SER A 115 -18.52 -22.28 5.13
C SER A 115 -18.09 -23.49 5.94
N ARG A 116 -17.31 -23.27 6.97
CA ARG A 116 -16.99 -24.39 7.85
C ARG A 116 -18.04 -24.53 8.95
#